data_3f647ce2ac766990694afa868d63e7ec
#
_entry.id   3f647ce2ac766990694afa868d63e7ec
#
_cell.length_a   1.000
_cell.length_b   1.000
_cell.length_c   1.000
_cell.angle_alpha   90.00
_cell.angle_beta   90.00
_cell.angle_gamma   90.00
#
_symmetry.space_group_name_H-M   'P 1'
#
loop_
_entity.id
_entity.type
_entity.pdbx_description
1 polymer ?
#
loop_
_entity_poly.entity_id
_entity_poly.type
_entity_poly.pdbx_seq_one_letter_code
_entity_poly.pdbx_strand_id
1 'polypeptide(L)'
;CTAMFGSTGTGLAATSYLSEDSDMLGAEAAYAALEADLQHELDNYESLHPGYDEYRFDLDEIKHDPYVLTSILSALHNGVFTLGEVQGDLAMLFEKQYILTQTIETETRYRTETRTDSEGNTYTVEVPYTYYICNVKLENFDLSHLPIYILTEEQMGFYAAYMQTLGNRPDLFPNGSYPHASTPKEPTYYEIPPEALKDEAFAAMIAEAEKYVGYPYVWGGSSPSTSFDC
;
A
#
# COMPACT_ATOMS: atom_id res chain seq x y z
N CYS A 1 -48.65 16.55 -1.91
CA CYS A 1 -47.65 16.03 -2.86
C CYS A 1 -46.56 17.08 -3.01
N THR A 2 -45.56 17.03 -2.16
CA THR A 2 -44.41 17.95 -2.33
C THR A 2 -43.13 17.24 -1.92
N ALA A 3 -42.22 17.19 -2.88
CA ALA A 3 -40.76 17.07 -2.75
C ALA A 3 -40.21 15.78 -2.17
N MET A 4 -39.91 14.85 -3.05
CA MET A 4 -38.80 13.89 -2.92
C MET A 4 -37.96 13.93 -4.20
N PHE A 5 -37.29 15.04 -4.45
CA PHE A 5 -36.35 15.18 -5.57
C PHE A 5 -35.07 15.92 -5.15
N GLY A 6 -34.56 15.67 -3.94
CA GLY A 6 -33.38 16.36 -3.44
C GLY A 6 -32.19 15.46 -3.06
N SER A 7 -32.36 14.14 -3.07
CA SER A 7 -31.34 13.26 -2.43
C SER A 7 -30.53 12.38 -3.40
N THR A 8 -30.94 12.19 -4.64
CA THR A 8 -30.25 11.30 -5.56
C THR A 8 -29.05 11.94 -6.28
N GLY A 9 -29.04 13.25 -6.48
CA GLY A 9 -27.95 13.94 -7.17
C GLY A 9 -26.68 14.12 -6.32
N THR A 10 -26.86 14.39 -5.03
CA THR A 10 -25.75 14.55 -4.09
C THR A 10 -25.09 13.22 -3.73
N GLY A 11 -25.86 12.13 -3.67
CA GLY A 11 -25.31 10.80 -3.40
C GLY A 11 -24.43 10.26 -4.54
N LEU A 12 -24.82 10.48 -5.79
CA LEU A 12 -24.03 10.05 -6.95
C LEU A 12 -22.74 10.87 -7.10
N ALA A 13 -22.77 12.16 -6.81
CA ALA A 13 -21.57 13.00 -6.85
C ALA A 13 -20.55 12.61 -5.76
N ALA A 14 -21.01 12.14 -4.60
CA ALA A 14 -20.14 11.73 -3.50
C ALA A 14 -19.47 10.37 -3.73
N THR A 15 -19.89 9.57 -4.73
CA THR A 15 -19.37 8.23 -5.00
C THR A 15 -18.62 8.14 -6.33
N SER A 16 -18.55 9.24 -7.11
CA SER A 16 -17.90 9.28 -8.42
C SER A 16 -16.63 10.12 -8.36
N TYR A 17 -15.58 9.69 -9.06
CA TYR A 17 -14.45 10.56 -9.33
C TYR A 17 -14.89 11.74 -10.21
N LEU A 18 -14.48 12.92 -9.83
CA LEU A 18 -14.87 14.16 -10.49
C LEU A 18 -13.70 14.86 -11.22
N SER A 19 -12.48 14.38 -11.00
CA SER A 19 -11.30 14.87 -11.73
C SER A 19 -11.35 14.46 -13.19
N GLU A 20 -10.66 15.19 -14.05
CA GLU A 20 -10.50 14.84 -15.45
C GLU A 20 -9.68 13.53 -15.59
N ASP A 21 -9.97 12.72 -16.60
CA ASP A 21 -9.25 11.47 -16.86
C ASP A 21 -7.75 11.70 -17.02
N SER A 22 -7.36 12.81 -17.68
CA SER A 22 -5.96 13.17 -17.86
C SER A 22 -5.22 13.41 -16.54
N ASP A 23 -5.89 13.95 -15.53
CA ASP A 23 -5.30 14.21 -14.22
C ASP A 23 -5.18 12.92 -13.40
N MET A 24 -6.21 12.06 -13.42
CA MET A 24 -6.19 10.77 -12.73
C MET A 24 -5.17 9.81 -13.35
N LEU A 25 -5.17 9.67 -14.66
CA LEU A 25 -4.19 8.83 -15.38
C LEU A 25 -2.77 9.41 -15.28
N GLY A 26 -2.65 10.73 -15.23
CA GLY A 26 -1.37 11.42 -15.03
C GLY A 26 -0.81 11.18 -13.63
N ALA A 27 -1.64 11.19 -12.59
CA ALA A 27 -1.23 10.91 -11.23
C ALA A 27 -0.77 9.45 -11.07
N GLU A 28 -1.51 8.51 -11.66
CA GLU A 28 -1.13 7.09 -11.74
C GLU A 28 0.23 6.89 -12.44
N ALA A 29 0.39 7.51 -13.61
CA ALA A 29 1.64 7.41 -14.37
C ALA A 29 2.83 8.02 -13.59
N ALA A 30 2.61 9.11 -12.86
CA ALA A 30 3.63 9.74 -12.02
C ALA A 30 4.02 8.84 -10.84
N TYR A 31 3.05 8.19 -10.21
CA TYR A 31 3.32 7.25 -9.12
C TYR A 31 4.07 6.00 -9.61
N ALA A 32 3.62 5.42 -10.72
CA ALA A 32 4.29 4.30 -11.35
C ALA A 32 5.73 4.64 -11.79
N ALA A 33 6.01 5.90 -12.14
CA ALA A 33 7.36 6.36 -12.43
C ALA A 33 8.26 6.35 -11.19
N LEU A 34 7.74 6.77 -10.01
CA LEU A 34 8.48 6.67 -8.75
C LEU A 34 8.80 5.21 -8.40
N GLU A 35 7.85 4.29 -8.63
CA GLU A 35 8.06 2.84 -8.43
C GLU A 35 9.12 2.29 -9.39
N ALA A 36 9.10 2.73 -10.65
CA ALA A 36 10.11 2.34 -11.62
C ALA A 36 11.51 2.85 -11.26
N ASP A 37 11.63 4.06 -10.73
CA ASP A 37 12.88 4.63 -10.25
C ASP A 37 13.42 3.85 -9.03
N LEU A 38 12.57 3.48 -8.08
CA LEU A 38 12.93 2.64 -6.94
C LEU A 38 13.38 1.24 -7.39
N GLN A 39 12.65 0.62 -8.33
CA GLN A 39 13.05 -0.67 -8.89
C GLN A 39 14.41 -0.58 -9.58
N HIS A 40 14.64 0.49 -10.36
CA HIS A 40 15.91 0.72 -11.01
C HIS A 40 17.07 0.92 -10.00
N GLU A 41 16.82 1.60 -8.89
CA GLU A 41 17.80 1.73 -7.80
C GLU A 41 18.15 0.37 -7.21
N LEU A 42 17.14 -0.47 -6.91
CA LEU A 42 17.36 -1.80 -6.35
C LEU A 42 18.08 -2.73 -7.32
N ASP A 43 17.71 -2.71 -8.59
CA ASP A 43 18.35 -3.54 -9.65
C ASP A 43 19.84 -3.18 -9.84
N ASN A 44 20.24 -1.95 -9.51
CA ASN A 44 21.60 -1.46 -9.64
C ASN A 44 22.28 -1.19 -8.28
N TYR A 45 21.70 -1.67 -7.17
CA TYR A 45 22.07 -1.28 -5.82
C TYR A 45 23.56 -1.47 -5.52
N GLU A 46 24.13 -2.62 -5.87
CA GLU A 46 25.55 -2.92 -5.63
C GLU A 46 26.49 -1.94 -6.37
N SER A 47 26.10 -1.51 -7.57
CA SER A 47 26.89 -0.58 -8.37
C SER A 47 26.74 0.87 -7.91
N LEU A 48 25.58 1.24 -7.38
CA LEU A 48 25.28 2.57 -6.84
C LEU A 48 25.84 2.76 -5.42
N HIS A 49 25.95 1.67 -4.66
CA HIS A 49 26.44 1.65 -3.28
C HIS A 49 27.65 0.71 -3.09
N PRO A 50 28.78 0.93 -3.80
CA PRO A 50 29.91 0.01 -3.75
C PRO A 50 30.65 0.06 -2.42
N GLY A 51 31.46 -0.98 -2.13
CA GLY A 51 32.39 -0.99 -1.00
C GLY A 51 32.09 -2.01 0.07
N TYR A 52 31.18 -2.93 -0.20
CA TYR A 52 30.88 -4.06 0.66
C TYR A 52 31.34 -5.35 0.02
N ASP A 53 31.65 -6.35 0.85
CA ASP A 53 32.10 -7.66 0.39
C ASP A 53 30.93 -8.57 -0.01
N GLU A 54 29.75 -8.33 0.57
CA GLU A 54 28.53 -9.11 0.34
C GLU A 54 27.30 -8.19 0.44
N TYR A 55 26.29 -8.44 -0.41
CA TYR A 55 24.98 -7.78 -0.34
C TYR A 55 23.90 -8.83 -0.10
N ARG A 56 23.00 -8.52 0.82
CA ARG A 56 21.82 -9.35 1.15
C ARG A 56 20.58 -8.53 0.98
N PHE A 57 19.63 -9.03 0.21
CA PHE A 57 18.38 -8.34 -0.12
C PHE A 57 17.19 -9.06 0.51
N ASP A 58 16.35 -8.28 1.19
CA ASP A 58 15.03 -8.66 1.71
C ASP A 58 14.03 -7.62 1.18
N LEU A 59 13.39 -7.93 0.06
CA LEU A 59 12.63 -6.95 -0.72
C LEU A 59 11.18 -7.38 -0.87
N ASP A 60 10.27 -6.54 -0.39
CA ASP A 60 8.87 -6.64 -0.73
C ASP A 60 8.63 -6.27 -2.20
N GLU A 61 7.50 -6.68 -2.75
CA GLU A 61 7.10 -6.38 -4.12
C GLU A 61 6.76 -4.89 -4.27
N ILE A 62 7.29 -4.25 -5.32
CA ILE A 62 6.96 -2.86 -5.68
C ILE A 62 5.70 -2.89 -6.53
N LYS A 63 4.59 -2.49 -5.96
CA LYS A 63 3.29 -2.36 -6.63
C LYS A 63 2.30 -1.57 -5.78
N HIS A 64 1.31 -0.99 -6.42
CA HIS A 64 0.15 -0.39 -5.77
C HIS A 64 -1.13 -0.72 -6.53
N ASP A 65 -2.27 -0.38 -5.93
CA ASP A 65 -3.59 -0.42 -6.58
C ASP A 65 -3.96 1.00 -7.06
N PRO A 66 -4.12 1.24 -8.37
CA PRO A 66 -4.41 2.57 -8.91
C PRO A 66 -5.76 3.14 -8.45
N TYR A 67 -6.73 2.29 -8.11
CA TYR A 67 -7.99 2.76 -7.53
C TYR A 67 -7.82 3.21 -6.09
N VAL A 68 -6.95 2.57 -5.32
CA VAL A 68 -6.57 3.04 -3.97
C VAL A 68 -5.92 4.41 -4.07
N LEU A 69 -4.93 4.58 -4.95
CA LEU A 69 -4.26 5.86 -5.16
C LEU A 69 -5.25 6.97 -5.53
N THR A 70 -6.05 6.74 -6.57
CA THR A 70 -7.03 7.73 -7.05
C THR A 70 -8.08 8.05 -5.99
N SER A 71 -8.53 7.05 -5.22
CA SER A 71 -9.49 7.23 -4.13
C SER A 71 -8.92 8.07 -2.98
N ILE A 72 -7.65 7.85 -2.61
CA ILE A 72 -6.96 8.66 -1.60
C ILE A 72 -6.86 10.11 -2.07
N LEU A 73 -6.36 10.35 -3.29
CA LEU A 73 -6.22 11.70 -3.83
C LEU A 73 -7.56 12.41 -3.95
N SER A 74 -8.61 11.72 -4.43
CA SER A 74 -9.96 12.27 -4.49
C SER A 74 -10.49 12.63 -3.11
N ALA A 75 -10.26 11.78 -2.09
CA ALA A 75 -10.69 12.06 -0.73
C ALA A 75 -9.94 13.24 -0.10
N LEU A 76 -8.62 13.34 -0.31
CA LEU A 76 -7.80 14.45 0.18
C LEU A 76 -8.25 15.79 -0.41
N HIS A 77 -8.65 15.82 -1.68
CA HIS A 77 -9.00 17.03 -2.43
C HIS A 77 -10.52 17.25 -2.57
N ASN A 78 -11.34 16.63 -1.70
CA ASN A 78 -12.81 16.79 -1.71
C ASN A 78 -13.46 16.48 -3.07
N GLY A 79 -12.94 15.48 -3.78
CA GLY A 79 -13.50 14.92 -5.00
C GLY A 79 -12.84 15.37 -6.30
N VAL A 80 -12.12 16.49 -6.33
CA VAL A 80 -11.51 17.02 -7.56
C VAL A 80 -10.06 17.42 -7.31
N PHE A 81 -9.16 16.95 -8.15
CA PHE A 81 -7.76 17.37 -8.16
C PHE A 81 -7.22 17.51 -9.58
N THR A 82 -6.15 18.25 -9.72
CA THR A 82 -5.32 18.29 -10.92
C THR A 82 -3.98 17.62 -10.65
N LEU A 83 -3.33 17.10 -11.68
CA LEU A 83 -2.00 16.49 -11.57
C LEU A 83 -0.98 17.42 -10.89
N GLY A 84 -1.08 18.73 -11.18
CA GLY A 84 -0.17 19.72 -10.60
C GLY A 84 -0.34 19.89 -9.08
N GLU A 85 -1.57 19.81 -8.59
CA GLU A 85 -1.87 19.97 -7.16
C GLU A 85 -1.42 18.79 -6.32
N VAL A 86 -1.45 17.57 -6.88
CA VAL A 86 -1.20 16.33 -6.11
C VAL A 86 0.25 15.85 -6.11
N GLN A 87 1.18 16.59 -6.72
CA GLN A 87 2.60 16.18 -6.78
C GLN A 87 3.21 15.96 -5.39
N GLY A 88 2.87 16.82 -4.43
CA GLY A 88 3.30 16.67 -3.03
C GLY A 88 2.68 15.47 -2.33
N ASP A 89 1.41 15.17 -2.65
CA ASP A 89 0.71 14.02 -2.07
C ASP A 89 1.26 12.71 -2.64
N LEU A 90 1.56 12.65 -3.94
CA LEU A 90 2.18 11.48 -4.56
C LEU A 90 3.54 11.16 -3.89
N ALA A 91 4.39 12.17 -3.69
CA ALA A 91 5.66 11.99 -3.00
C ALA A 91 5.47 11.53 -1.54
N MET A 92 4.56 12.15 -0.80
CA MET A 92 4.25 11.80 0.58
C MET A 92 3.71 10.38 0.71
N LEU A 93 2.82 9.96 -0.20
CA LEU A 93 2.26 8.61 -0.22
C LEU A 93 3.35 7.59 -0.53
N PHE A 94 4.21 7.87 -1.51
CA PHE A 94 5.32 7.01 -1.89
C PHE A 94 6.31 6.80 -0.74
N GLU A 95 6.73 7.87 -0.05
CA GLU A 95 7.63 7.81 1.10
C GLU A 95 7.03 7.04 2.29
N LYS A 96 5.68 7.03 2.43
CA LYS A 96 5.00 6.27 3.47
C LYS A 96 4.78 4.81 3.10
N GLN A 97 4.60 4.53 1.82
CA GLN A 97 4.39 3.17 1.33
C GLN A 97 5.71 2.39 1.30
N TYR A 98 6.78 2.98 0.77
CA TYR A 98 8.05 2.29 0.57
C TYR A 98 9.11 2.77 1.55
N ILE A 99 9.61 1.85 2.36
CA ILE A 99 10.67 2.12 3.33
C ILE A 99 11.90 1.28 2.94
N LEU A 100 12.89 1.93 2.32
CA LEU A 100 14.17 1.32 1.99
C LEU A 100 15.15 1.54 3.14
N THR A 101 15.67 0.46 3.71
CA THR A 101 16.60 0.49 4.83
C THR A 101 17.88 -0.24 4.46
N GLN A 102 19.04 0.40 4.74
CA GLN A 102 20.36 -0.20 4.63
C GLN A 102 20.96 -0.38 6.03
N THR A 103 21.43 -1.58 6.33
CA THR A 103 22.20 -1.86 7.54
C THR A 103 23.50 -2.59 7.21
N ILE A 104 24.58 -2.24 7.94
CA ILE A 104 25.89 -2.81 7.71
C ILE A 104 26.23 -3.75 8.86
N GLU A 105 26.51 -4.99 8.52
CA GLU A 105 27.01 -6.01 9.44
C GLU A 105 28.48 -6.27 9.16
N THR A 106 29.26 -6.57 10.18
CA THR A 106 30.69 -6.87 10.04
C THR A 106 31.00 -8.22 10.66
N GLU A 107 31.82 -9.00 9.94
CA GLU A 107 32.37 -10.28 10.41
C GLU A 107 33.89 -10.24 10.38
N THR A 108 34.54 -10.93 11.31
CA THR A 108 35.97 -11.21 11.20
C THR A 108 36.15 -12.51 10.43
N ARG A 109 36.76 -12.43 9.27
CA ARG A 109 37.15 -13.59 8.45
C ARG A 109 38.67 -13.71 8.39
N TYR A 110 39.16 -14.87 7.97
CA TYR A 110 40.56 -15.15 7.90
C TYR A 110 40.93 -15.51 6.47
N ARG A 111 42.08 -14.96 6.01
CA ARG A 111 42.69 -15.35 4.74
C ARG A 111 44.05 -15.92 4.97
N THR A 112 44.46 -16.93 4.17
CA THR A 112 45.76 -17.54 4.20
C THR A 112 46.75 -16.69 3.40
N GLU A 113 47.79 -16.23 4.06
CA GLU A 113 48.92 -15.54 3.41
C GLU A 113 50.16 -16.42 3.47
N THR A 114 50.88 -16.51 2.37
CA THR A 114 52.20 -17.16 2.34
C THR A 114 53.25 -16.14 2.70
N ARG A 115 54.05 -16.46 3.70
CA ARG A 115 55.21 -15.65 4.12
C ARG A 115 56.51 -16.45 3.97
N THR A 116 57.64 -15.74 3.78
CA THR A 116 58.96 -16.34 3.67
C THR A 116 59.77 -15.89 4.87
N ASP A 117 60.44 -16.83 5.56
CA ASP A 117 61.37 -16.51 6.64
C ASP A 117 62.71 -16.00 6.13
N SER A 118 63.61 -15.62 7.05
CA SER A 118 64.96 -15.14 6.72
C SER A 118 65.89 -16.20 6.12
N GLU A 119 65.52 -17.50 6.18
CA GLU A 119 66.25 -18.64 5.63
C GLU A 119 65.73 -19.06 4.25
N GLY A 120 64.67 -18.40 3.75
CA GLY A 120 64.08 -18.67 2.44
C GLY A 120 62.97 -19.73 2.45
N ASN A 121 62.56 -20.22 3.63
CA ASN A 121 61.47 -21.20 3.74
C ASN A 121 60.13 -20.48 3.70
N THR A 122 59.14 -21.05 3.01
CA THR A 122 57.79 -20.54 2.94
C THR A 122 56.90 -21.22 3.98
N TYR A 123 56.10 -20.42 4.67
CA TYR A 123 55.06 -20.88 5.59
C TYR A 123 53.78 -20.10 5.40
N THR A 124 52.64 -20.67 5.81
CA THR A 124 51.33 -20.03 5.71
C THR A 124 50.90 -19.50 7.09
N VAL A 125 50.30 -18.31 7.07
CA VAL A 125 49.65 -17.71 8.26
C VAL A 125 48.24 -17.33 7.93
N GLU A 126 47.34 -17.46 8.91
CA GLU A 126 45.98 -16.94 8.80
C GLU A 126 45.98 -15.50 9.31
N VAL A 127 45.55 -14.59 8.46
CA VAL A 127 45.47 -13.17 8.76
C VAL A 127 44.00 -12.76 8.84
N PRO A 128 43.57 -12.23 10.00
CA PRO A 128 42.21 -11.74 10.13
C PRO A 128 41.99 -10.49 9.29
N TYR A 129 40.76 -10.36 8.72
CA TYR A 129 40.31 -9.17 8.04
C TYR A 129 38.81 -8.94 8.36
N THR A 130 38.36 -7.69 8.25
CA THR A 130 36.95 -7.35 8.41
C THR A 130 36.23 -7.57 7.10
N TYR A 131 35.16 -8.32 7.15
CA TYR A 131 34.25 -8.59 6.05
C TYR A 131 32.97 -7.78 6.25
N TYR A 132 32.59 -6.98 5.28
CA TYR A 132 31.44 -6.07 5.36
C TYR A 132 30.27 -6.64 4.57
N ILE A 133 29.13 -6.76 5.25
CA ILE A 133 27.88 -7.24 4.68
C ILE A 133 26.90 -6.09 4.67
N CYS A 134 26.38 -5.74 3.50
CA CYS A 134 25.32 -4.76 3.30
C CYS A 134 23.98 -5.49 3.26
N ASN A 135 23.15 -5.31 4.27
CA ASN A 135 21.78 -5.81 4.28
C ASN A 135 20.86 -4.70 3.79
N VAL A 136 20.13 -4.96 2.70
CA VAL A 136 19.19 -4.04 2.06
C VAL A 136 17.78 -4.58 2.26
N LYS A 137 16.92 -3.81 2.89
CA LYS A 137 15.53 -4.19 3.13
C LYS A 137 14.60 -3.15 2.52
N LEU A 138 13.68 -3.60 1.68
CA LEU A 138 12.53 -2.81 1.24
C LEU A 138 11.28 -3.34 1.91
N GLU A 139 10.54 -2.46 2.59
CA GLU A 139 9.22 -2.74 3.13
C GLU A 139 8.17 -1.98 2.31
N ASN A 140 7.15 -2.70 1.83
CA ASN A 140 5.97 -2.12 1.19
C ASN A 140 4.83 -2.14 2.21
N PHE A 141 4.57 -0.98 2.83
CA PHE A 141 3.40 -0.76 3.67
C PHE A 141 2.20 -0.45 2.78
N ASP A 142 1.57 -1.45 2.24
CA ASP A 142 0.50 -1.38 1.25
C ASP A 142 -0.31 -0.05 1.28
N LEU A 143 -0.43 0.59 0.12
CA LEU A 143 -1.04 1.92 -0.02
C LEU A 143 -2.46 1.98 0.60
N SER A 144 -3.20 0.85 0.57
CA SER A 144 -4.54 0.74 1.16
C SER A 144 -4.56 0.91 2.69
N HIS A 145 -3.42 0.77 3.36
CA HIS A 145 -3.30 0.96 4.79
C HIS A 145 -3.05 2.41 5.21
N LEU A 146 -2.68 3.28 4.28
CA LEU A 146 -2.36 4.68 4.60
C LEU A 146 -3.57 5.56 4.95
N PRO A 147 -4.78 5.36 4.37
CA PRO A 147 -5.93 6.23 4.59
C PRO A 147 -6.23 6.54 6.06
N ILE A 148 -6.17 5.51 6.94
CA ILE A 148 -6.44 5.68 8.38
C ILE A 148 -5.50 6.66 9.09
N TYR A 149 -4.30 6.86 8.55
CA TYR A 149 -3.27 7.73 9.15
C TYR A 149 -3.24 9.14 8.56
N ILE A 150 -3.85 9.34 7.38
CA ILE A 150 -3.70 10.59 6.63
C ILE A 150 -5.04 11.29 6.36
N LEU A 151 -6.17 10.57 6.39
CA LEU A 151 -7.49 11.11 6.11
C LEU A 151 -8.23 11.46 7.40
N THR A 152 -9.05 12.51 7.36
CA THR A 152 -10.04 12.77 8.39
C THR A 152 -11.18 11.76 8.33
N GLU A 153 -12.04 11.69 9.36
CA GLU A 153 -13.21 10.80 9.37
C GLU A 153 -14.13 11.05 8.18
N GLU A 154 -14.37 12.31 7.80
CA GLU A 154 -15.18 12.66 6.65
C GLU A 154 -14.53 12.17 5.33
N GLN A 155 -13.22 12.39 5.18
CA GLN A 155 -12.45 11.94 4.01
C GLN A 155 -12.38 10.40 3.93
N MET A 156 -12.31 9.71 5.08
CA MET A 156 -12.40 8.25 5.12
C MET A 156 -13.74 7.75 4.60
N GLY A 157 -14.85 8.45 4.91
CA GLY A 157 -16.17 8.14 4.34
C GLY A 157 -16.20 8.27 2.82
N PHE A 158 -15.57 9.31 2.25
CA PHE A 158 -15.45 9.47 0.80
C PHE A 158 -14.56 8.38 0.19
N TYR A 159 -13.40 8.11 0.79
CA TYR A 159 -12.51 7.04 0.36
C TYR A 159 -13.23 5.68 0.31
N ALA A 160 -13.95 5.31 1.38
CA ALA A 160 -14.72 4.08 1.42
C ALA A 160 -15.78 4.02 0.30
N ALA A 161 -16.49 5.12 0.04
CA ALA A 161 -17.47 5.21 -1.04
C ALA A 161 -16.81 5.06 -2.43
N TYR A 162 -15.64 5.67 -2.65
CA TYR A 162 -14.88 5.51 -3.89
C TYR A 162 -14.41 4.06 -4.08
N MET A 163 -13.86 3.43 -3.04
CA MET A 163 -13.43 2.03 -3.11
C MET A 163 -14.59 1.07 -3.41
N GLN A 164 -15.77 1.34 -2.86
CA GLN A 164 -16.98 0.54 -3.13
C GLN A 164 -17.45 0.63 -4.58
N THR A 165 -17.35 1.81 -5.17
CA THR A 165 -17.91 2.11 -6.50
C THR A 165 -16.87 2.15 -7.61
N LEU A 166 -15.58 2.06 -7.26
CA LEU A 166 -14.45 2.40 -8.15
C LEU A 166 -14.61 3.80 -8.76
N GLY A 167 -15.15 4.73 -7.97
CA GLY A 167 -15.50 6.07 -8.44
C GLY A 167 -16.49 6.09 -9.61
N ASN A 168 -17.29 5.04 -9.77
CA ASN A 168 -18.15 4.76 -10.94
C ASN A 168 -17.39 4.75 -12.29
N ARG A 169 -16.09 4.44 -12.24
CA ARG A 169 -15.18 4.38 -13.39
C ARG A 169 -14.35 3.08 -13.41
N PRO A 170 -15.00 1.89 -13.48
CA PRO A 170 -14.30 0.61 -13.49
C PRO A 170 -13.46 0.41 -14.77
N ASP A 171 -13.60 1.29 -15.76
CA ASP A 171 -12.89 1.33 -17.03
C ASP A 171 -11.57 2.13 -16.97
N LEU A 172 -11.34 2.90 -15.91
CA LEU A 172 -10.25 3.87 -15.83
C LEU A 172 -8.87 3.20 -15.90
N PHE A 173 -8.72 2.03 -15.27
CA PHE A 173 -7.45 1.28 -15.22
C PHE A 173 -7.64 -0.17 -15.71
N PRO A 174 -7.79 -0.39 -17.02
CA PRO A 174 -8.23 -1.70 -17.57
C PRO A 174 -7.19 -2.83 -17.46
N ASN A 175 -5.93 -2.51 -17.21
CA ASN A 175 -4.82 -3.49 -17.22
C ASN A 175 -4.21 -3.73 -15.83
N GLY A 176 -4.77 -3.17 -14.78
CA GLY A 176 -4.24 -3.29 -13.41
C GLY A 176 -4.69 -4.56 -12.68
N SER A 177 -3.93 -4.95 -11.67
CA SER A 177 -4.40 -5.88 -10.64
C SER A 177 -4.94 -5.04 -9.47
N TYR A 178 -6.17 -5.27 -9.07
CA TYR A 178 -6.87 -4.43 -8.09
C TYR A 178 -7.24 -5.24 -6.85
N PRO A 179 -6.25 -5.62 -6.01
CA PRO A 179 -6.51 -6.50 -4.87
C PRO A 179 -7.44 -5.89 -3.81
N HIS A 180 -7.47 -4.56 -3.73
CA HIS A 180 -8.26 -3.79 -2.76
C HIS A 180 -9.46 -3.07 -3.37
N ALA A 181 -9.54 -3.00 -4.70
CA ALA A 181 -10.69 -2.42 -5.36
C ALA A 181 -11.86 -3.42 -5.29
N SER A 182 -12.89 -3.04 -4.56
CA SER A 182 -14.07 -3.88 -4.39
C SER A 182 -14.82 -4.01 -5.71
N THR A 183 -14.64 -5.11 -6.42
CA THR A 183 -15.77 -5.61 -7.18
C THR A 183 -16.82 -6.03 -6.17
N PRO A 184 -18.05 -5.49 -6.19
CA PRO A 184 -19.09 -5.94 -5.29
C PRO A 184 -19.26 -7.45 -5.49
N LYS A 185 -18.73 -8.24 -4.55
CA LYS A 185 -19.06 -9.67 -4.47
C LYS A 185 -20.42 -9.73 -3.83
N GLU A 186 -21.30 -10.55 -4.38
CA GLU A 186 -22.53 -10.85 -3.67
C GLU A 186 -22.17 -11.32 -2.26
N PRO A 187 -22.81 -10.75 -1.21
CA PRO A 187 -22.51 -11.14 0.17
C PRO A 187 -22.70 -12.65 0.34
N THR A 188 -21.72 -13.31 0.93
CA THR A 188 -21.84 -14.72 1.27
C THR A 188 -22.58 -14.85 2.60
N TYR A 189 -23.78 -15.39 2.58
CA TYR A 189 -24.54 -15.67 3.79
C TYR A 189 -24.24 -17.05 4.30
N TYR A 190 -23.96 -17.15 5.60
CA TYR A 190 -23.81 -18.42 6.29
C TYR A 190 -25.07 -18.69 7.12
N GLU A 191 -25.56 -19.95 7.10
CA GLU A 191 -26.65 -20.35 8.00
C GLU A 191 -26.17 -20.32 9.46
N ILE A 192 -26.80 -19.50 10.25
CA ILE A 192 -26.56 -19.43 11.69
C ILE A 192 -27.42 -20.51 12.36
N PRO A 193 -26.83 -21.43 13.18
CA PRO A 193 -27.59 -22.45 13.85
C PRO A 193 -28.73 -21.84 14.70
N PRO A 194 -29.98 -22.33 14.57
CA PRO A 194 -31.11 -21.77 15.30
C PRO A 194 -30.96 -21.76 16.82
N GLU A 195 -30.17 -22.68 17.36
CA GLU A 195 -29.84 -22.72 18.79
C GLU A 195 -28.97 -21.55 19.24
N ALA A 196 -28.09 -21.06 18.39
CA ALA A 196 -27.25 -19.89 18.70
C ALA A 196 -28.10 -18.60 18.77
N LEU A 197 -29.13 -18.50 17.97
CA LEU A 197 -30.06 -17.35 17.99
C LEU A 197 -31.00 -17.33 19.20
N LYS A 198 -30.99 -18.36 20.06
CA LYS A 198 -31.72 -18.36 21.33
C LYS A 198 -31.04 -17.50 22.40
N ASP A 199 -29.76 -17.21 22.25
CA ASP A 199 -29.08 -16.19 23.06
C ASP A 199 -29.46 -14.81 22.53
N GLU A 200 -30.19 -14.03 23.34
CA GLU A 200 -30.72 -12.73 22.95
C GLU A 200 -29.58 -11.72 22.62
N ALA A 201 -28.47 -11.80 23.34
CA ALA A 201 -27.33 -10.90 23.11
C ALA A 201 -26.64 -11.24 21.77
N PHE A 202 -26.46 -12.52 21.49
CA PHE A 202 -25.89 -13.00 20.24
C PHE A 202 -26.82 -12.66 19.05
N ALA A 203 -28.12 -12.90 19.19
CA ALA A 203 -29.11 -12.56 18.15
C ALA A 203 -29.12 -11.06 17.84
N ALA A 204 -29.06 -10.20 18.86
CA ALA A 204 -28.99 -8.75 18.70
C ALA A 204 -27.68 -8.31 18.00
N MET A 205 -26.55 -8.93 18.34
CA MET A 205 -25.26 -8.67 17.70
C MET A 205 -25.28 -9.03 16.21
N ILE A 206 -25.81 -10.22 15.88
CA ILE A 206 -25.94 -10.66 14.50
C ILE A 206 -26.89 -9.73 13.71
N ALA A 207 -28.03 -9.39 14.26
CA ALA A 207 -28.97 -8.46 13.61
C ALA A 207 -28.39 -7.07 13.37
N GLU A 208 -27.46 -6.63 14.24
CA GLU A 208 -26.72 -5.38 14.00
C GLU A 208 -25.69 -5.56 12.90
N ALA A 209 -24.90 -6.64 12.94
CA ALA A 209 -23.85 -6.93 11.93
C ALA A 209 -24.42 -7.12 10.52
N GLU A 210 -25.60 -7.75 10.39
CA GLU A 210 -26.28 -7.95 9.10
C GLU A 210 -26.60 -6.65 8.36
N LYS A 211 -26.75 -5.53 9.07
CA LYS A 211 -26.99 -4.21 8.45
C LYS A 211 -25.80 -3.72 7.64
N TYR A 212 -24.61 -4.22 7.91
CA TYR A 212 -23.35 -3.79 7.31
C TYR A 212 -22.77 -4.79 6.32
N VAL A 213 -23.48 -5.91 6.09
CA VAL A 213 -23.08 -6.88 5.05
C VAL A 213 -23.09 -6.21 3.68
N GLY A 214 -21.97 -6.33 2.96
CA GLY A 214 -21.76 -5.69 1.66
C GLY A 214 -21.06 -4.33 1.72
N TYR A 215 -20.75 -3.83 2.91
CA TYR A 215 -19.85 -2.70 3.03
C TYR A 215 -18.46 -3.06 2.51
N PRO A 216 -17.73 -2.11 1.88
CA PRO A 216 -16.38 -2.38 1.40
C PRO A 216 -15.43 -2.64 2.58
N TYR A 217 -14.43 -3.46 2.35
CA TYR A 217 -13.30 -3.55 3.27
C TYR A 217 -12.47 -2.27 3.19
N VAL A 218 -12.24 -1.63 4.33
CA VAL A 218 -11.34 -0.48 4.44
C VAL A 218 -10.46 -0.69 5.67
N TRP A 219 -9.18 -0.86 5.47
CA TRP A 219 -8.23 -1.12 6.55
C TRP A 219 -8.28 -0.01 7.61
N GLY A 220 -8.47 -0.41 8.87
CA GLY A 220 -8.68 0.52 9.99
C GLY A 220 -10.07 1.14 10.06
N GLY A 221 -10.96 0.83 9.14
CA GLY A 221 -12.37 1.24 9.21
C GLY A 221 -13.09 0.59 10.40
N SER A 222 -13.89 1.33 11.14
CA SER A 222 -14.50 0.85 12.37
C SER A 222 -15.95 1.34 12.60
N SER A 223 -16.53 2.00 11.61
CA SER A 223 -17.87 2.56 11.72
C SER A 223 -18.58 2.57 10.35
N PRO A 224 -19.94 2.71 10.32
CA PRO A 224 -20.67 2.81 9.06
C PRO A 224 -20.22 3.94 8.14
N SER A 225 -19.63 5.00 8.69
CA SER A 225 -19.13 6.13 7.90
C SER A 225 -17.73 5.91 7.32
N THR A 226 -16.94 5.05 7.93
CA THR A 226 -15.56 4.75 7.50
C THR A 226 -15.43 3.37 6.89
N SER A 227 -16.55 2.62 6.77
CA SER A 227 -16.54 1.21 6.46
C SER A 227 -15.85 0.34 7.53
N PHE A 228 -15.55 -0.90 7.26
CA PHE A 228 -15.08 -1.84 8.29
C PHE A 228 -13.85 -2.60 7.80
N ASP A 229 -12.97 -2.95 8.73
CA ASP A 229 -11.99 -4.01 8.55
C ASP A 229 -12.42 -5.30 9.27
N CYS A 230 -11.72 -6.39 9.01
CA CYS A 230 -12.01 -7.70 9.63
C CYS A 230 -11.11 -7.94 10.85
#